data_2850f9d8bfd899681a489b47dde36278
#
_entry.id   2850f9d8bfd899681a489b47dde36278
#
_cell.length_a   1.000
_cell.length_b   1.000
_cell.length_c   1.000
_cell.angle_alpha   90.00
_cell.angle_beta   90.00
_cell.angle_gamma   90.00
#
_symmetry.space_group_name_H-M   'P 1'
#
loop_
_entity.id
_entity.type
_entity.pdbx_description
1 polymer ?
#
loop_
_entity_poly.entity_id
_entity_poly.type
_entity_poly.pdbx_seq_one_letter_code
_entity_poly.pdbx_strand_id
1 'polypeptide(L)'
;MFYLFHELRHALQYLHPERFDGLISRSRLYVIQYDGTCYKLVDGEWKECKLDGSTEHFTELYLGQPYERDANDFAYEKVKELLGDSPELQELHAFWTPKKPIADQVYEELYRQIDDMIGEASCEAYAGG
;
A
#
# COMPACT_ATOMS: atom_id res chain seq x y z
N MET A 1 -5.14 -7.46 19.12
CA MET A 1 -6.17 -7.92 18.16
C MET A 1 -6.19 -7.13 16.84
N PHE A 2 -6.05 -5.82 16.89
CA PHE A 2 -6.05 -5.00 15.67
C PHE A 2 -4.98 -5.47 14.68
N TYR A 3 -3.73 -5.60 15.12
CA TYR A 3 -2.64 -6.01 14.25
C TYR A 3 -2.79 -7.44 13.73
N LEU A 4 -3.38 -8.32 14.53
CA LEU A 4 -3.67 -9.68 14.09
C LEU A 4 -4.64 -9.67 12.89
N PHE A 5 -5.73 -8.92 12.98
CA PHE A 5 -6.70 -8.83 11.88
C PHE A 5 -6.12 -8.11 10.67
N HIS A 6 -5.28 -7.11 10.90
CA HIS A 6 -4.54 -6.42 9.83
C HIS A 6 -3.69 -7.41 9.04
N GLU A 7 -2.90 -8.23 9.73
CA GLU A 7 -2.04 -9.23 9.08
C GLU A 7 -2.84 -10.36 8.42
N LEU A 8 -3.94 -10.77 9.02
CA LEU A 8 -4.83 -11.78 8.41
C LEU A 8 -5.44 -11.25 7.11
N ARG A 9 -5.80 -9.96 7.07
CA ARG A 9 -6.33 -9.35 5.85
C ARG A 9 -5.27 -9.31 4.76
N HIS A 10 -4.02 -8.99 5.09
CA HIS A 10 -2.93 -9.05 4.13
C HIS A 10 -2.74 -10.46 3.57
N ALA A 11 -2.79 -11.48 4.42
CA ALA A 11 -2.71 -12.87 3.96
C ALA A 11 -3.81 -13.17 2.95
N LEU A 12 -5.03 -12.71 3.21
CA LEU A 12 -6.17 -12.91 2.30
C LEU A 12 -5.95 -12.17 0.97
N GLN A 13 -5.41 -10.95 1.01
CA GLN A 13 -5.09 -10.16 -0.18
C GLN A 13 -4.10 -10.89 -1.10
N TYR A 14 -3.10 -11.55 -0.53
CA TYR A 14 -2.10 -12.29 -1.30
C TYR A 14 -2.60 -13.66 -1.78
N LEU A 15 -3.39 -14.35 -0.96
CA LEU A 15 -3.88 -15.69 -1.29
C LEU A 15 -5.10 -15.66 -2.23
N HIS A 16 -5.94 -14.64 -2.11
CA HIS A 16 -7.19 -14.53 -2.86
C HIS A 16 -7.38 -13.13 -3.44
N PRO A 17 -6.47 -12.66 -4.31
CA PRO A 17 -6.55 -11.31 -4.87
C PRO A 17 -7.84 -11.07 -5.67
N GLU A 18 -8.47 -12.12 -6.19
CA GLU A 18 -9.73 -12.05 -6.95
C GLU A 18 -10.92 -11.57 -6.11
N ARG A 19 -10.79 -11.59 -4.78
CA ARG A 19 -11.83 -11.12 -3.85
C ARG A 19 -11.80 -9.62 -3.60
N PHE A 20 -10.80 -8.92 -4.14
CA PHE A 20 -10.60 -7.50 -3.91
C PHE A 20 -10.71 -6.75 -5.22
N ASP A 21 -11.00 -5.44 -5.15
CA ASP A 21 -11.02 -4.64 -6.37
C ASP A 21 -9.61 -4.56 -7.00
N GLY A 22 -9.58 -4.17 -8.29
CA GLY A 22 -8.35 -4.19 -9.07
C GLY A 22 -7.23 -3.33 -8.49
N LEU A 23 -7.56 -2.18 -7.88
CA LEU A 23 -6.56 -1.30 -7.30
C LEU A 23 -5.96 -1.88 -6.02
N ILE A 24 -6.78 -2.44 -5.13
CA ILE A 24 -6.29 -3.10 -3.91
C ILE A 24 -5.37 -4.27 -4.28
N SER A 25 -5.80 -5.13 -5.19
CA SER A 25 -5.01 -6.27 -5.62
C SER A 25 -3.70 -5.86 -6.27
N ARG A 26 -3.73 -4.78 -7.06
CA ARG A 26 -2.54 -4.26 -7.72
C ARG A 26 -1.59 -3.58 -6.74
N SER A 27 -2.13 -2.85 -5.76
CA SER A 27 -1.32 -2.09 -4.80
C SER A 27 -0.42 -2.98 -3.94
N ARG A 28 -0.80 -4.23 -3.70
CA ARG A 28 0.03 -5.18 -2.93
C ARG A 28 1.37 -5.47 -3.59
N LEU A 29 1.50 -5.16 -4.87
CA LEU A 29 2.74 -5.37 -5.64
C LEU A 29 3.68 -4.16 -5.56
N TYR A 30 3.27 -3.09 -4.90
CA TYR A 30 4.03 -1.84 -4.79
C TYR A 30 4.18 -1.46 -3.33
N VAL A 31 5.37 -1.03 -2.95
CA VAL A 31 5.63 -0.49 -1.62
C VAL A 31 6.18 0.92 -1.79
N ILE A 32 5.54 1.89 -1.13
CA ILE A 32 6.00 3.29 -1.13
C ILE A 32 6.40 3.62 0.29
N GLN A 33 7.67 3.99 0.48
CA GLN A 33 8.19 4.36 1.79
C GLN A 33 8.19 5.88 1.96
N TYR A 34 8.21 6.32 3.19
CA TYR A 34 8.10 7.75 3.52
C TYR A 34 9.32 8.58 3.11
N ASP A 35 10.40 7.96 2.66
CA ASP A 35 11.57 8.67 2.10
C ASP A 35 11.54 8.72 0.56
N GLY A 36 10.49 8.22 -0.07
CA GLY A 36 10.34 8.16 -1.52
C GLY A 36 10.92 6.91 -2.17
N THR A 37 11.54 6.04 -1.41
CA THR A 37 12.00 4.75 -1.93
C THR A 37 10.80 3.88 -2.22
N CYS A 38 10.73 3.32 -3.43
CA CYS A 38 9.61 2.49 -3.87
C CYS A 38 10.12 1.15 -4.36
N TYR A 39 9.30 0.13 -4.15
CA TYR A 39 9.61 -1.23 -4.62
C TYR A 39 8.42 -1.77 -5.40
N LYS A 40 8.72 -2.53 -6.43
CA LYS A 40 7.71 -3.27 -7.18
C LYS A 40 8.11 -4.73 -7.25
N LEU A 41 7.16 -5.62 -7.02
CA LEU A 41 7.36 -7.06 -7.18
C LEU A 41 7.23 -7.42 -8.66
N VAL A 42 8.32 -7.89 -9.27
CA VAL A 42 8.38 -8.30 -10.67
C VAL A 42 9.01 -9.69 -10.74
N ASP A 43 8.24 -10.66 -11.22
CA ASP A 43 8.71 -12.04 -11.38
C ASP A 43 9.33 -12.63 -10.11
N GLY A 44 8.70 -12.36 -8.96
CA GLY A 44 9.15 -12.85 -7.66
C GLY A 44 10.28 -12.07 -7.02
N GLU A 45 10.75 -10.99 -7.64
CA GLU A 45 11.82 -10.14 -7.13
C GLU A 45 11.33 -8.71 -6.90
N TRP A 46 11.79 -8.10 -5.80
CA TRP A 46 11.50 -6.70 -5.52
C TRP A 46 12.49 -5.80 -6.24
N LYS A 47 11.98 -4.97 -7.14
CA LYS A 47 12.77 -3.96 -7.86
C LYS A 47 12.60 -2.61 -7.17
N GLU A 48 13.70 -1.88 -7.02
CA GLU A 48 13.74 -0.61 -6.31
C GLU A 48 13.79 0.57 -7.28
N CYS A 49 13.11 1.65 -6.93
CA CYS A 49 13.28 2.96 -7.55
C CYS A 49 13.09 4.04 -6.51
N LYS A 50 13.36 5.28 -6.86
CA LYS A 50 13.18 6.40 -5.96
C LYS A 50 12.41 7.53 -6.64
N LEU A 51 11.37 8.00 -5.96
CA LEU A 51 10.57 9.14 -6.39
C LEU A 51 11.02 10.40 -5.65
N ASP A 52 10.89 11.56 -6.29
CA ASP A 52 11.19 12.84 -5.69
C ASP A 52 9.96 13.40 -4.96
N GLY A 53 10.18 14.00 -3.80
CA GLY A 53 9.13 14.63 -3.03
C GLY A 53 9.50 14.81 -1.57
N SER A 54 8.62 15.46 -0.81
CA SER A 54 8.84 15.69 0.61
C SER A 54 8.50 14.46 1.44
N THR A 55 9.14 14.33 2.62
CA THR A 55 8.85 13.27 3.59
C THR A 55 7.39 13.31 4.01
N GLU A 56 6.82 14.51 4.21
CA GLU A 56 5.41 14.66 4.57
C GLU A 56 4.49 14.06 3.50
N HIS A 57 4.76 14.34 2.23
CA HIS A 57 3.99 13.81 1.10
C HIS A 57 4.06 12.28 1.06
N PHE A 58 5.26 11.72 1.19
CA PHE A 58 5.43 10.26 1.16
C PHE A 58 4.86 9.56 2.38
N THR A 59 4.86 10.21 3.53
CA THR A 59 4.21 9.67 4.74
C THR A 59 2.71 9.50 4.51
N GLU A 60 2.05 10.50 3.92
CA GLU A 60 0.63 10.41 3.60
C GLU A 60 0.36 9.32 2.55
N LEU A 61 1.21 9.20 1.53
CA LEU A 61 1.09 8.15 0.52
C LEU A 61 1.30 6.75 1.12
N TYR A 62 2.27 6.62 2.02
CA TYR A 62 2.52 5.35 2.73
C TYR A 62 1.28 4.90 3.52
N LEU A 63 0.71 5.81 4.32
CA LEU A 63 -0.45 5.51 5.15
C LEU A 63 -1.71 5.22 4.32
N GLY A 64 -1.84 5.85 3.18
CA GLY A 64 -3.04 5.75 2.34
C GLY A 64 -3.01 4.68 1.28
N GLN A 65 -1.97 3.85 1.21
CA GLN A 65 -1.91 2.81 0.18
C GLN A 65 -3.16 1.92 0.21
N PRO A 66 -3.76 1.63 -0.96
CA PRO A 66 -5.05 0.91 -1.00
C PRO A 66 -5.07 -0.41 -0.24
N TYR A 67 -4.03 -1.24 -0.36
CA TYR A 67 -4.01 -2.51 0.36
C TYR A 67 -3.83 -2.32 1.87
N GLU A 68 -3.13 -1.27 2.31
CA GLU A 68 -2.99 -0.92 3.72
C GLU A 68 -4.28 -0.36 4.29
N ARG A 69 -4.97 0.53 3.56
CA ARG A 69 -6.27 1.06 3.97
C ARG A 69 -7.29 -0.05 4.15
N ASP A 70 -7.34 -0.98 3.21
CA ASP A 70 -8.24 -2.13 3.28
C ASP A 70 -7.96 -2.95 4.54
N ALA A 71 -6.69 -3.24 4.84
CA ALA A 71 -6.31 -4.03 6.01
C ALA A 71 -6.61 -3.30 7.32
N ASN A 72 -6.37 -2.00 7.38
CA ASN A 72 -6.65 -1.20 8.57
C ASN A 72 -8.16 -1.07 8.83
N ASP A 73 -8.94 -0.83 7.80
CA ASP A 73 -10.40 -0.73 7.91
C ASP A 73 -11.02 -2.06 8.32
N PHE A 74 -10.54 -3.15 7.75
CA PHE A 74 -10.97 -4.50 8.12
C PHE A 74 -10.66 -4.77 9.60
N ALA A 75 -9.44 -4.46 10.04
CA ALA A 75 -9.03 -4.68 11.42
C ALA A 75 -9.88 -3.86 12.40
N TYR A 76 -10.14 -2.59 12.08
CA TYR A 76 -11.00 -1.71 12.88
C TYR A 76 -12.40 -2.31 13.02
N GLU A 77 -13.04 -2.68 11.91
CA GLU A 77 -14.40 -3.21 11.91
C GLU A 77 -14.48 -4.54 12.67
N LYS A 78 -13.49 -5.41 12.55
CA LYS A 78 -13.48 -6.70 13.24
C LYS A 78 -13.32 -6.55 14.75
N VAL A 79 -12.42 -5.70 15.21
CA VAL A 79 -12.26 -5.44 16.64
C VAL A 79 -13.51 -4.79 17.21
N LYS A 80 -14.08 -3.83 16.49
CA LYS A 80 -15.33 -3.16 16.87
C LYS A 80 -16.48 -4.17 17.00
N GLU A 81 -16.59 -5.10 16.06
CA GLU A 81 -17.61 -6.15 16.07
C GLU A 81 -17.47 -7.08 17.28
N LEU A 82 -16.24 -7.46 17.64
CA LEU A 82 -15.96 -8.41 18.69
C LEU A 82 -15.94 -7.82 20.11
N LEU A 83 -15.38 -6.62 20.25
CA LEU A 83 -15.12 -6.00 21.57
C LEU A 83 -15.86 -4.69 21.77
N GLY A 84 -16.57 -4.19 20.76
CA GLY A 84 -17.19 -2.87 20.79
C GLY A 84 -16.20 -1.78 20.43
N ASP A 85 -16.73 -0.62 20.07
CA ASP A 85 -15.92 0.55 19.76
C ASP A 85 -15.37 1.18 21.04
N SER A 86 -14.22 1.84 20.94
CA SER A 86 -13.56 2.51 22.05
C SER A 86 -12.72 3.68 21.56
N PRO A 87 -12.45 4.69 22.43
CA PRO A 87 -11.53 5.75 22.06
C PRO A 87 -10.14 5.25 21.68
N GLU A 88 -9.64 4.22 22.36
CA GLU A 88 -8.33 3.60 22.07
C GLU A 88 -8.31 2.99 20.68
N LEU A 89 -9.37 2.29 20.30
CA LEU A 89 -9.48 1.70 18.97
C LEU A 89 -9.58 2.77 17.89
N GLN A 90 -10.35 3.82 18.14
CA GLN A 90 -10.49 4.96 17.22
C GLN A 90 -9.15 5.67 17.02
N GLU A 91 -8.38 5.87 18.09
CA GLU A 91 -7.05 6.48 18.01
C GLU A 91 -6.08 5.63 17.22
N LEU A 92 -6.10 4.33 17.41
CA LEU A 92 -5.25 3.39 16.69
C LEU A 92 -5.57 3.39 15.20
N HIS A 93 -6.86 3.37 14.85
CA HIS A 93 -7.29 3.44 13.46
C HIS A 93 -6.88 4.77 12.82
N ALA A 94 -7.09 5.89 13.53
CA ALA A 94 -6.70 7.22 13.06
C ALA A 94 -5.20 7.34 12.86
N PHE A 95 -4.40 6.72 13.71
CA PHE A 95 -2.94 6.73 13.60
C PHE A 95 -2.45 6.14 12.26
N TRP A 96 -3.13 5.08 11.79
CA TRP A 96 -2.78 4.38 10.55
C TRP A 96 -3.55 4.90 9.33
N THR A 97 -4.33 5.96 9.48
CA THR A 97 -5.10 6.56 8.39
C THR A 97 -4.44 7.89 7.99
N PRO A 98 -4.30 8.20 6.69
CA PRO A 98 -3.75 9.49 6.28
C PRO A 98 -4.65 10.63 6.74
N LYS A 99 -4.06 11.77 7.09
CA LYS A 99 -4.80 12.95 7.56
C LYS A 99 -5.73 13.51 6.50
N LYS A 100 -5.35 13.37 5.23
CA LYS A 100 -6.16 13.79 4.08
C LYS A 100 -6.42 12.58 3.21
N PRO A 101 -7.68 12.33 2.82
CA PRO A 101 -7.98 11.25 1.89
C PRO A 101 -7.23 11.43 0.58
N ILE A 102 -6.65 10.35 0.09
CA ILE A 102 -5.92 10.35 -1.18
C ILE A 102 -6.76 9.59 -2.21
N ALA A 103 -7.03 10.24 -3.34
CA ALA A 103 -7.83 9.62 -4.41
C ALA A 103 -7.10 8.44 -5.03
N ASP A 104 -7.86 7.44 -5.44
CA ASP A 104 -7.31 6.23 -6.08
C ASP A 104 -6.48 6.55 -7.32
N GLN A 105 -6.87 7.60 -8.06
CA GLN A 105 -6.15 8.06 -9.26
C GLN A 105 -4.71 8.47 -8.96
N VAL A 106 -4.43 8.99 -7.77
CA VAL A 106 -3.07 9.36 -7.34
C VAL A 106 -2.20 8.11 -7.30
N TYR A 107 -2.73 7.02 -6.73
CA TYR A 107 -1.99 5.76 -6.66
C TYR A 107 -1.82 5.12 -8.03
N GLU A 108 -2.83 5.17 -8.88
CA GLU A 108 -2.73 4.66 -10.24
C GLU A 108 -1.63 5.37 -11.02
N GLU A 109 -1.55 6.70 -10.88
CA GLU A 109 -0.50 7.50 -11.52
C GLU A 109 0.88 7.19 -10.95
N LEU A 110 0.99 7.03 -9.62
CA LEU A 110 2.25 6.67 -8.97
C LEU A 110 2.73 5.29 -9.42
N TYR A 111 1.83 4.33 -9.50
CA TYR A 111 2.17 2.98 -9.94
C TYR A 111 2.64 2.98 -11.39
N ARG A 112 2.03 3.82 -12.23
CA ARG A 112 2.49 3.98 -13.61
C ARG A 112 3.89 4.59 -13.66
N GLN A 113 4.18 5.60 -12.85
CA GLN A 113 5.52 6.19 -12.75
C GLN A 113 6.55 5.15 -12.29
N ILE A 114 6.21 4.35 -11.30
CA ILE A 114 7.10 3.28 -10.82
C ILE A 114 7.35 2.26 -11.94
N ASP A 115 6.30 1.86 -12.65
CA ASP A 115 6.40 0.92 -13.77
C ASP A 115 7.32 1.47 -14.87
N ASP A 116 7.16 2.75 -15.21
CA ASP A 116 7.99 3.39 -16.23
C ASP A 116 9.46 3.43 -15.82
N MET A 117 9.75 3.78 -14.57
CA MET A 117 11.12 3.84 -14.06
C MET A 117 11.77 2.46 -14.05
N ILE A 118 11.06 1.46 -13.56
CA ILE A 118 11.56 0.08 -13.48
C ILE A 118 11.62 -0.54 -14.88
N GLY A 119 10.62 -0.28 -15.72
CA GLY A 119 10.58 -0.74 -17.09
C GLY A 119 11.72 -0.17 -17.94
N GLU A 120 12.02 1.10 -17.80
CA GLU A 120 13.13 1.77 -18.48
C GLU A 120 14.47 1.15 -18.07
N ALA A 121 14.68 0.93 -16.76
CA ALA A 121 15.87 0.26 -16.26
C ALA A 121 16.02 -1.15 -16.83
N SER A 122 14.91 -1.90 -16.90
CA SER A 122 14.90 -3.24 -17.50
C SER A 122 15.20 -3.20 -18.99
N CYS A 123 14.63 -2.23 -19.71
CA CYS A 123 14.88 -2.04 -21.13
C CYS A 123 16.34 -1.68 -21.41
N GLU A 124 16.94 -0.83 -20.60
CA GLU A 124 18.36 -0.48 -20.71
C GLU A 124 19.26 -1.70 -20.51
N ALA A 125 18.95 -2.52 -19.52
CA ALA A 125 19.67 -3.76 -19.28
C ALA A 125 19.57 -4.71 -20.48
N TYR A 126 18.40 -4.77 -21.11
CA TYR A 126 18.18 -5.58 -22.31
C TYR A 126 18.93 -5.04 -23.52
N ALA A 127 18.91 -3.74 -23.70
CA ALA A 127 19.63 -3.08 -24.81
C ALA A 127 21.15 -3.20 -24.65
N GLY A 128 21.65 -3.25 -23.44
CA GLY A 128 23.08 -3.41 -23.14
C GLY A 128 23.57 -4.85 -23.21
N GLY A 129 22.65 -5.78 -23.31
CA GLY A 129 22.97 -7.18 -23.44
C GLY A 129 22.99 -7.64 -24.87
#